data_99f1204904cc955408edeb1fd6ea8f92
#
_entry.id   99f1204904cc955408edeb1fd6ea8f92
#
_cell.length_a   1.000
_cell.length_b   1.000
_cell.length_c   1.000
_cell.angle_alpha   90.00
_cell.angle_beta   90.00
_cell.angle_gamma   90.00
#
_symmetry.space_group_name_H-M   'P 1'
#
loop_
_entity.id
_entity.type
_entity.pdbx_description
1 polymer ?
#
loop_
_entity_poly.entity_id
_entity_poly.type
_entity_poly.pdbx_seq_one_letter_code
_entity_poly.pdbx_strand_id
1 'polypeptide(L)'
;SYSRRYGLEKAKGAWIAILDSDDAWMPEKLEKQIELQEKTGADLLFTGSKFMDEKGKLIEWCLHVPSVVNYKQLLKQNIVSNSSALVRKELYAKYYVTDDNMHEDFAIWLGVLKEGRKAYGIDEPLLIYRITKSSKSGNKGKAAKMNWKTYRYIGLNPVVAFYYECWYAVKGLLKYKNLR
;
A
#
# COMPACT_ATOMS: atom_id res chain seq x y z
N SER A 1 5.73 -2.42 -13.32
CA SER A 1 6.98 -2.25 -12.53
C SER A 1 8.05 -1.42 -13.25
N TYR A 2 8.24 -1.58 -14.57
CA TYR A 2 9.25 -0.81 -15.33
C TYR A 2 9.12 0.71 -15.16
N SER A 3 7.93 1.27 -15.33
CA SER A 3 7.68 2.73 -15.20
C SER A 3 8.03 3.26 -13.81
N ARG A 4 7.72 2.50 -12.74
CA ARG A 4 8.06 2.88 -11.36
C ARG A 4 9.57 2.85 -11.13
N ARG A 5 10.27 1.86 -11.68
CA ARG A 5 11.74 1.79 -11.63
C ARG A 5 12.37 2.99 -12.31
N TYR A 6 11.95 3.29 -13.54
CA TYR A 6 12.44 4.45 -14.27
C TYR A 6 12.19 5.76 -13.51
N GLY A 7 10.98 5.92 -12.93
CA GLY A 7 10.66 7.06 -12.08
C GLY A 7 11.56 7.18 -10.85
N LEU A 8 11.83 6.05 -10.17
CA LEU A 8 12.73 6.01 -9.02
C LEU A 8 14.16 6.45 -9.40
N GLU A 9 14.68 5.98 -10.53
CA GLU A 9 16.01 6.33 -11.03
C GLU A 9 16.13 7.83 -11.36
N LYS A 10 15.05 8.46 -11.85
CA LYS A 10 14.99 9.89 -12.19
C LYS A 10 14.64 10.80 -11.01
N ALA A 11 14.08 10.26 -9.96
CA ALA A 11 13.67 11.06 -8.78
C ALA A 11 14.90 11.70 -8.12
N LYS A 12 14.81 13.01 -7.85
CA LYS A 12 15.89 13.80 -7.22
C LYS A 12 15.63 14.10 -5.75
N GLY A 13 14.36 14.03 -5.32
CA GLY A 13 13.94 14.30 -3.94
C GLY A 13 14.36 13.23 -2.95
N ALA A 14 14.38 13.58 -1.67
CA ALA A 14 14.63 12.65 -0.56
C ALA A 14 13.45 11.69 -0.31
N TRP A 15 12.28 12.01 -0.83
CA TRP A 15 11.03 11.27 -0.67
C TRP A 15 10.48 10.80 -2.01
N ILE A 16 9.83 9.65 -2.00
CA ILE A 16 9.07 9.12 -3.13
C ILE A 16 7.59 9.17 -2.76
N ALA A 17 6.82 9.90 -3.54
CA ALA A 17 5.37 9.88 -3.53
C ALA A 17 4.89 9.15 -4.79
N ILE A 18 4.10 8.10 -4.62
CA ILE A 18 3.68 7.21 -5.72
C ILE A 18 2.25 7.53 -6.09
N LEU A 19 2.00 7.68 -7.39
CA LEU A 19 0.65 7.85 -7.95
C LEU A 19 0.51 6.96 -9.18
N ASP A 20 -0.40 6.01 -9.12
CA ASP A 20 -0.76 5.20 -10.27
C ASP A 20 -1.60 6.07 -11.25
N SER A 21 -1.46 5.86 -12.54
CA SER A 21 -1.99 6.75 -13.60
C SER A 21 -3.53 6.83 -13.65
N ASP A 22 -4.21 5.91 -13.00
CA ASP A 22 -5.67 5.83 -12.91
C ASP A 22 -6.25 6.41 -11.60
N ASP A 23 -5.36 6.78 -10.65
CA ASP A 23 -5.73 7.36 -9.37
C ASP A 23 -5.60 8.89 -9.36
N ALA A 24 -6.10 9.54 -8.30
CA ALA A 24 -5.91 10.97 -8.07
C ALA A 24 -5.68 11.27 -6.57
N TRP A 25 -5.05 12.42 -6.29
CA TRP A 25 -4.87 12.90 -4.92
C TRP A 25 -5.75 14.10 -4.63
N MET A 26 -6.12 14.24 -3.35
CA MET A 26 -6.61 15.52 -2.85
C MET A 26 -5.45 16.53 -2.78
N PRO A 27 -5.71 17.82 -3.04
CA PRO A 27 -4.64 18.83 -3.13
C PRO A 27 -3.74 18.90 -1.89
N GLU A 28 -4.32 18.73 -0.70
CA GLU A 28 -3.65 18.84 0.59
C GLU A 28 -2.88 17.59 1.02
N LYS A 29 -2.90 16.50 0.24
CA LYS A 29 -2.32 15.20 0.64
C LYS A 29 -0.85 15.29 1.04
N LEU A 30 -0.02 15.88 0.19
CA LEU A 30 1.43 15.93 0.45
C LEU A 30 1.78 16.85 1.60
N GLU A 31 1.11 18.00 1.72
CA GLU A 31 1.28 18.94 2.83
C GLU A 31 1.03 18.24 4.17
N LYS A 32 -0.13 17.58 4.33
CA LYS A 32 -0.47 16.85 5.55
C LYS A 32 0.50 15.70 5.85
N GLN A 33 0.99 15.01 4.82
CA GLN A 33 1.99 13.95 5.01
C GLN A 33 3.34 14.50 5.48
N ILE A 34 3.79 15.63 4.96
CA ILE A 34 5.03 16.28 5.41
C ILE A 34 4.89 16.78 6.85
N GLU A 35 3.76 17.43 7.19
CA GLU A 35 3.50 17.84 8.59
C GLU A 35 3.51 16.66 9.56
N LEU A 36 2.92 15.51 9.18
CA LEU A 36 2.96 14.32 10.00
C LEU A 36 4.37 13.74 10.11
N GLN A 37 5.14 13.80 9.03
CA GLN A 37 6.55 13.38 9.02
C GLN A 37 7.39 14.21 9.98
N GLU A 38 7.24 15.54 9.96
CA GLU A 38 7.97 16.45 10.86
C GLU A 38 7.65 16.19 12.34
N LYS A 39 6.38 15.86 12.65
CA LYS A 39 5.92 15.54 14.01
C LYS A 39 6.41 14.17 14.51
N THR A 40 6.57 13.21 13.62
CA THR A 40 6.79 11.79 13.99
C THR A 40 8.17 11.24 13.64
N GLY A 41 8.90 11.90 12.74
CA GLY A 41 10.12 11.36 12.14
C GLY A 41 9.90 10.09 11.28
N ALA A 42 8.67 9.84 10.85
CA ALA A 42 8.31 8.63 10.10
C ALA A 42 9.04 8.52 8.75
N ASP A 43 9.39 7.31 8.35
CA ASP A 43 10.01 6.99 7.05
C ASP A 43 8.99 6.50 6.01
N LEU A 44 7.79 6.12 6.44
CA LEU A 44 6.67 5.67 5.61
C LEU A 44 5.36 6.24 6.15
N LEU A 45 4.67 6.99 5.30
CA LEU A 45 3.37 7.60 5.60
C LEU A 45 2.35 7.15 4.54
N PHE A 46 1.09 7.08 4.93
CA PHE A 46 0.00 6.72 4.04
C PHE A 46 -1.31 7.40 4.48
N THR A 47 -2.34 7.32 3.65
CA THR A 47 -3.60 8.00 3.90
C THR A 47 -4.79 7.08 3.69
N GLY A 48 -5.94 7.46 4.22
CA GLY A 48 -7.23 6.92 3.83
C GLY A 48 -7.54 7.17 2.36
N SER A 49 -8.59 6.53 1.84
CA SER A 49 -8.96 6.60 0.43
C SER A 49 -10.45 6.75 0.23
N LYS A 50 -10.84 7.58 -0.75
CA LYS A 50 -12.13 7.53 -1.45
C LYS A 50 -12.02 6.61 -2.66
N PHE A 51 -13.15 6.25 -3.21
CA PHE A 51 -13.19 5.39 -4.41
C PHE A 51 -13.97 6.06 -5.52
N MET A 52 -13.59 5.77 -6.76
CA MET A 52 -14.36 6.13 -7.95
C MET A 52 -14.48 4.93 -8.88
N ASP A 53 -15.55 4.87 -9.63
CA ASP A 53 -15.78 3.87 -10.67
C ASP A 53 -14.95 4.15 -11.94
N GLU A 54 -15.05 3.27 -12.94
CA GLU A 54 -14.37 3.42 -14.23
C GLU A 54 -14.74 4.72 -14.97
N LYS A 55 -15.93 5.28 -14.71
CA LYS A 55 -16.42 6.52 -15.33
C LYS A 55 -16.04 7.78 -14.54
N GLY A 56 -15.34 7.62 -13.40
CA GLY A 56 -14.94 8.73 -12.54
C GLY A 56 -16.00 9.18 -11.54
N LYS A 57 -17.14 8.46 -11.40
CA LYS A 57 -18.15 8.76 -10.39
C LYS A 57 -17.65 8.30 -9.02
N LEU A 58 -17.68 9.21 -8.04
CA LEU A 58 -17.32 8.90 -6.65
C LEU A 58 -18.32 7.93 -6.04
N ILE A 59 -17.78 6.99 -5.25
CA ILE A 59 -18.53 6.02 -4.45
C ILE A 59 -18.62 6.58 -3.02
N GLU A 60 -19.80 6.52 -2.41
CA GLU A 60 -20.07 6.99 -1.04
C GLU A 60 -19.52 6.00 0.02
N TRP A 61 -18.27 5.67 -0.09
CA TRP A 61 -17.54 4.86 0.89
C TRP A 61 -16.09 5.29 0.97
N CYS A 62 -15.56 5.30 2.19
CA CYS A 62 -14.16 5.65 2.44
C CYS A 62 -13.45 4.50 3.14
N LEU A 63 -12.22 4.26 2.79
CA LEU A 63 -11.32 3.39 3.52
C LEU A 63 -10.66 4.19 4.63
N HIS A 64 -11.02 3.89 5.87
CA HIS A 64 -10.35 4.39 7.06
C HIS A 64 -9.06 3.62 7.35
N VAL A 65 -8.08 4.31 7.88
CA VAL A 65 -6.76 3.73 8.18
C VAL A 65 -6.33 4.02 9.61
N PRO A 66 -5.60 3.10 10.26
CA PRO A 66 -5.05 3.35 11.59
C PRO A 66 -3.93 4.40 11.53
N SER A 67 -3.77 5.14 12.62
CA SER A 67 -2.71 6.16 12.75
C SER A 67 -1.29 5.57 12.72
N VAL A 68 -1.13 4.30 13.12
CA VAL A 68 0.18 3.62 13.13
C VAL A 68 0.02 2.16 12.76
N VAL A 69 0.94 1.67 11.93
CA VAL A 69 1.03 0.25 11.53
C VAL A 69 2.45 -0.25 11.71
N ASN A 70 2.60 -1.39 12.36
CA ASN A 70 3.87 -2.10 12.47
C ASN A 70 3.93 -3.31 11.51
N TYR A 71 5.10 -3.95 11.43
CA TYR A 71 5.34 -5.11 10.58
C TYR A 71 4.32 -6.24 10.76
N LYS A 72 4.02 -6.64 12.02
CA LYS A 72 3.08 -7.74 12.32
C LYS A 72 1.63 -7.40 11.94
N GLN A 73 1.25 -6.15 12.09
CA GLN A 73 -0.08 -5.66 11.66
C GLN A 73 -0.20 -5.67 10.14
N LEU A 74 0.85 -5.20 9.45
CA LEU A 74 0.88 -5.15 7.99
C LEU A 74 0.86 -6.56 7.37
N LEU A 75 1.56 -7.55 7.96
CA LEU A 75 1.48 -8.95 7.53
C LEU A 75 0.04 -9.50 7.50
N LYS A 76 -0.82 -9.05 8.40
CA LYS A 76 -2.22 -9.51 8.45
C LYS A 76 -3.10 -8.88 7.37
N GLN A 77 -2.71 -7.73 6.84
CA GLN A 77 -3.44 -7.02 5.77
C GLN A 77 -2.58 -5.88 5.23
N ASN A 78 -2.41 -5.82 3.90
CA ASN A 78 -1.86 -4.63 3.27
C ASN A 78 -2.89 -3.49 3.33
N ILE A 79 -2.65 -2.55 4.26
CA ILE A 79 -3.50 -1.36 4.43
C ILE A 79 -2.87 -0.12 3.79
N VAL A 80 -1.59 -0.18 3.43
CA VAL A 80 -0.87 0.89 2.77
C VAL A 80 -1.11 0.79 1.26
N SER A 81 -2.06 1.56 0.76
CA SER A 81 -2.28 1.67 -0.68
C SER A 81 -1.08 2.32 -1.36
N ASN A 82 -0.65 1.76 -2.50
CA ASN A 82 0.52 2.24 -3.23
C ASN A 82 0.42 3.75 -3.54
N SER A 83 -0.68 4.19 -4.13
CA SER A 83 -0.90 5.60 -4.47
C SER A 83 -1.14 6.53 -3.27
N SER A 84 -1.30 5.98 -2.04
CA SER A 84 -1.39 6.78 -0.82
C SER A 84 -0.03 7.02 -0.16
N ALA A 85 0.98 6.24 -0.54
CA ALA A 85 2.26 6.20 0.15
C ALA A 85 3.14 7.44 -0.13
N LEU A 86 3.83 7.88 0.93
CA LEU A 86 4.99 8.76 0.90
C LEU A 86 6.09 8.06 1.68
N VAL A 87 7.22 7.76 1.05
CA VAL A 87 8.28 6.94 1.63
C VAL A 87 9.66 7.56 1.39
N ARG A 88 10.58 7.40 2.34
CA ARG A 88 11.96 7.84 2.18
C ARG A 88 12.61 7.12 0.99
N LYS A 89 13.19 7.87 0.05
CA LYS A 89 13.72 7.35 -1.22
C LYS A 89 14.74 6.22 -1.01
N GLU A 90 15.65 6.36 -0.08
CA GLU A 90 16.68 5.34 0.21
C GLU A 90 16.08 4.00 0.63
N LEU A 91 15.00 4.02 1.44
CA LEU A 91 14.31 2.81 1.88
C LEU A 91 13.48 2.20 0.75
N TYR A 92 12.80 3.03 -0.04
CA TYR A 92 12.09 2.55 -1.22
C TYR A 92 13.03 1.89 -2.21
N ALA A 93 14.20 2.49 -2.48
CA ALA A 93 15.22 1.93 -3.36
C ALA A 93 15.83 0.64 -2.80
N LYS A 94 16.13 0.57 -1.50
CA LYS A 94 16.69 -0.61 -0.81
C LYS A 94 15.79 -1.84 -0.95
N TYR A 95 14.48 -1.67 -0.83
CA TYR A 95 13.51 -2.77 -0.87
C TYR A 95 12.77 -2.89 -2.19
N TYR A 96 13.15 -2.09 -3.19
CA TYR A 96 12.50 -2.12 -4.49
C TYR A 96 12.61 -3.50 -5.14
N VAL A 97 11.50 -3.98 -5.67
CA VAL A 97 11.40 -5.29 -6.33
C VAL A 97 10.58 -5.17 -7.62
N THR A 98 10.97 -5.93 -8.63
CA THR A 98 10.30 -6.02 -9.94
C THR A 98 9.88 -7.45 -10.19
N ASP A 99 8.75 -7.87 -9.64
CA ASP A 99 8.13 -9.16 -9.96
C ASP A 99 6.61 -9.01 -10.08
N ASP A 100 6.11 -8.98 -11.31
CA ASP A 100 4.68 -8.82 -11.60
C ASP A 100 3.81 -10.00 -11.10
N ASN A 101 4.43 -11.08 -10.61
CA ASN A 101 3.73 -12.24 -10.05
C ASN A 101 3.47 -12.16 -8.55
N MET A 102 3.85 -11.06 -7.89
CA MET A 102 3.58 -10.81 -6.48
C MET A 102 3.06 -9.38 -6.25
N HIS A 103 2.66 -9.06 -5.02
CA HIS A 103 2.33 -7.71 -4.63
C HIS A 103 3.61 -6.94 -4.29
N GLU A 104 4.18 -6.26 -5.28
CA GLU A 104 5.46 -5.53 -5.18
C GLU A 104 5.44 -4.48 -4.07
N ASP A 105 4.39 -3.65 -4.04
CA ASP A 105 4.16 -2.63 -3.03
C ASP A 105 4.15 -3.22 -1.61
N PHE A 106 3.42 -4.32 -1.43
CA PHE A 106 3.34 -5.02 -0.15
C PHE A 106 4.70 -5.55 0.30
N ALA A 107 5.47 -6.14 -0.62
CA ALA A 107 6.84 -6.60 -0.32
C ALA A 107 7.75 -5.44 0.11
N ILE A 108 7.67 -4.31 -0.57
CA ILE A 108 8.45 -3.10 -0.24
C ILE A 108 8.07 -2.58 1.15
N TRP A 109 6.77 -2.43 1.43
CA TRP A 109 6.32 -1.93 2.75
C TRP A 109 6.72 -2.87 3.88
N LEU A 110 6.60 -4.18 3.69
CA LEU A 110 7.08 -5.17 4.65
C LEU A 110 8.59 -5.08 4.85
N GLY A 111 9.37 -4.89 3.79
CA GLY A 111 10.80 -4.64 3.88
C GLY A 111 11.12 -3.41 4.73
N VAL A 112 10.46 -2.29 4.45
CA VAL A 112 10.64 -1.03 5.21
C VAL A 112 10.33 -1.21 6.69
N LEU A 113 9.28 -1.96 7.05
CA LEU A 113 8.86 -2.13 8.45
C LEU A 113 9.61 -3.25 9.19
N LYS A 114 10.33 -4.14 8.51
CA LYS A 114 11.00 -5.31 9.10
C LYS A 114 12.04 -4.93 10.16
N GLU A 115 12.70 -3.76 10.01
CA GLU A 115 13.73 -3.27 10.92
C GLU A 115 13.17 -2.51 12.14
N GLY A 116 11.92 -2.78 12.52
CA GLY A 116 11.27 -2.16 13.67
C GLY A 116 10.64 -0.79 13.39
N ARG A 117 10.71 -0.31 12.14
CA ARG A 117 10.03 0.92 11.72
C ARG A 117 8.52 0.76 11.77
N LYS A 118 7.83 1.90 11.80
CA LYS A 118 6.36 1.99 11.74
C LYS A 118 5.94 2.82 10.55
N ALA A 119 4.80 2.47 9.94
CA ALA A 119 4.12 3.34 8.99
C ALA A 119 3.09 4.19 9.73
N TYR A 120 2.99 5.46 9.38
CA TYR A 120 2.04 6.39 9.99
C TYR A 120 0.95 6.77 9.01
N GLY A 121 -0.29 6.63 9.46
CA GLY A 121 -1.50 6.85 8.66
C GLY A 121 -2.20 8.16 9.02
N ILE A 122 -2.71 8.84 8.00
CA ILE A 122 -3.66 9.95 8.14
C ILE A 122 -5.03 9.39 7.81
N ASP A 123 -5.93 9.34 8.81
CA ASP A 123 -7.31 8.82 8.62
C ASP A 123 -8.21 9.85 7.92
N GLU A 124 -7.74 10.38 6.81
CA GLU A 124 -8.48 11.22 5.90
C GLU A 124 -8.40 10.63 4.49
N PRO A 125 -9.48 10.69 3.68
CA PRO A 125 -9.52 10.10 2.35
C PRO A 125 -8.81 11.00 1.33
N LEU A 126 -7.50 11.11 1.42
CA LEU A 126 -6.65 11.97 0.59
C LEU A 126 -6.20 11.30 -0.73
N LEU A 127 -6.49 10.02 -0.90
CA LEU A 127 -6.37 9.30 -2.18
C LEU A 127 -7.76 9.06 -2.76
N ILE A 128 -7.94 9.30 -4.05
CA ILE A 128 -9.11 8.88 -4.84
C ILE A 128 -8.68 7.69 -5.69
N TYR A 129 -9.07 6.49 -5.25
CA TYR A 129 -8.68 5.23 -5.90
C TYR A 129 -9.72 4.80 -6.93
N ARG A 130 -9.27 4.51 -8.17
CA ARG A 130 -10.15 4.03 -9.25
C ARG A 130 -10.33 2.52 -9.18
N ILE A 131 -11.59 2.08 -9.08
CA ILE A 131 -11.95 0.66 -9.16
C ILE A 131 -12.20 0.30 -10.62
N THR A 132 -11.40 -0.62 -11.16
CA THR A 132 -11.57 -1.16 -12.50
C THR A 132 -11.86 -2.67 -12.44
N LYS A 133 -12.69 -3.17 -13.39
CA LYS A 133 -12.99 -4.61 -13.49
C LYS A 133 -11.76 -5.45 -13.82
N SER A 134 -10.76 -4.85 -14.48
CA SER A 134 -9.50 -5.48 -14.88
C SER A 134 -8.40 -5.38 -13.83
N SER A 135 -8.67 -4.84 -12.63
CA SER A 135 -7.64 -4.64 -11.60
C SER A 135 -6.99 -5.96 -11.18
N LYS A 136 -5.68 -5.94 -10.89
CA LYS A 136 -4.92 -7.11 -10.40
C LYS A 136 -5.54 -7.75 -9.17
N SER A 137 -6.23 -6.98 -8.33
CA SER A 137 -6.91 -7.41 -7.11
C SER A 137 -8.32 -7.98 -7.35
N GLY A 138 -8.89 -7.82 -8.55
CA GLY A 138 -10.26 -8.26 -8.85
C GLY A 138 -10.42 -9.79 -8.88
N ASN A 139 -9.36 -10.53 -9.23
CA ASN A 139 -9.37 -12.00 -9.20
C ASN A 139 -8.80 -12.52 -7.87
N LYS A 140 -9.68 -12.97 -6.98
CA LYS A 140 -9.30 -13.41 -5.62
C LYS A 140 -8.28 -14.55 -5.59
N GLY A 141 -8.39 -15.53 -6.49
CA GLY A 141 -7.45 -16.65 -6.57
C GLY A 141 -6.05 -16.21 -7.02
N LYS A 142 -5.98 -15.31 -8.00
CA LYS A 142 -4.71 -14.71 -8.45
C LYS A 142 -4.10 -13.85 -7.33
N ALA A 143 -4.91 -13.05 -6.66
CA ALA A 143 -4.47 -12.20 -5.55
C ALA A 143 -3.90 -13.04 -4.39
N ALA A 144 -4.55 -14.13 -3.99
CA ALA A 144 -4.04 -15.04 -2.95
C ALA A 144 -2.70 -15.68 -3.36
N LYS A 145 -2.56 -16.14 -4.62
CA LYS A 145 -1.29 -16.69 -5.12
C LYS A 145 -0.17 -15.64 -5.10
N MET A 146 -0.48 -14.39 -5.47
CA MET A 146 0.49 -13.28 -5.42
C MET A 146 0.89 -12.96 -3.98
N ASN A 147 -0.08 -12.97 -3.05
CA ASN A 147 0.16 -12.72 -1.63
C ASN A 147 1.04 -13.81 -1.01
N TRP A 148 0.75 -15.09 -1.31
CA TRP A 148 1.61 -16.21 -0.93
C TRP A 148 3.04 -16.03 -1.40
N LYS A 149 3.26 -15.66 -2.67
CA LYS A 149 4.59 -15.39 -3.22
C LYS A 149 5.29 -14.25 -2.48
N THR A 150 4.55 -13.17 -2.15
CA THR A 150 5.07 -12.06 -1.35
C THR A 150 5.58 -12.54 0.00
N TYR A 151 4.81 -13.36 0.74
CA TYR A 151 5.25 -13.91 2.02
C TYR A 151 6.48 -14.80 1.90
N ARG A 152 6.56 -15.62 0.85
CA ARG A 152 7.73 -16.45 0.59
C ARG A 152 8.96 -15.62 0.23
N TYR A 153 8.78 -14.57 -0.55
CA TYR A 153 9.85 -13.65 -0.94
C TYR A 153 10.48 -12.93 0.27
N ILE A 154 9.67 -12.46 1.21
CA ILE A 154 10.19 -11.79 2.42
C ILE A 154 10.78 -12.76 3.46
N GLY A 155 10.83 -14.05 3.15
CA GLY A 155 11.51 -15.08 3.94
C GLY A 155 10.65 -15.76 5.01
N LEU A 156 9.32 -15.65 4.96
CA LEU A 156 8.47 -16.43 5.87
C LEU A 156 8.52 -17.91 5.50
N ASN A 157 8.64 -18.81 6.49
CA ASN A 157 8.48 -20.24 6.27
C ASN A 157 7.02 -20.57 5.87
N PRO A 158 6.75 -21.75 5.24
CA PRO A 158 5.42 -22.07 4.74
C PRO A 158 4.31 -22.03 5.79
N VAL A 159 4.57 -22.47 7.01
CA VAL A 159 3.59 -22.53 8.09
C VAL A 159 3.18 -21.11 8.51
N VAL A 160 4.14 -20.24 8.74
CA VAL A 160 3.91 -18.84 9.09
C VAL A 160 3.26 -18.07 7.92
N ALA A 161 3.69 -18.33 6.69
CA ALA A 161 3.06 -17.74 5.51
C ALA A 161 1.58 -18.12 5.40
N PHE A 162 1.25 -19.40 5.62
CA PHE A 162 -0.14 -19.87 5.63
C PHE A 162 -0.98 -19.23 6.74
N TYR A 163 -0.43 -19.11 7.94
CA TYR A 163 -1.10 -18.41 9.04
C TYR A 163 -1.49 -16.98 8.66
N TYR A 164 -0.57 -16.20 8.08
CA TYR A 164 -0.86 -14.83 7.66
C TYR A 164 -1.78 -14.76 6.44
N GLU A 165 -1.72 -15.74 5.53
CA GLU A 165 -2.66 -15.84 4.40
C GLU A 165 -4.11 -15.99 4.89
N CYS A 166 -4.35 -16.85 5.90
CA CYS A 166 -5.66 -16.99 6.52
C CYS A 166 -6.16 -15.66 7.14
N TRP A 167 -5.28 -14.95 7.85
CA TRP A 167 -5.62 -13.64 8.41
C TRP A 167 -5.93 -12.61 7.32
N TYR A 168 -5.15 -12.62 6.26
CA TYR A 168 -5.33 -11.71 5.13
C TYR A 168 -6.69 -11.93 4.45
N ALA A 169 -7.08 -13.19 4.23
CA ALA A 169 -8.37 -13.56 3.67
C ALA A 169 -9.55 -13.09 4.56
N VAL A 170 -9.49 -13.35 5.87
CA VAL A 170 -10.53 -12.93 6.83
C VAL A 170 -10.66 -11.41 6.86
N LYS A 171 -9.54 -10.69 7.01
CA LYS A 171 -9.55 -9.21 7.03
C LYS A 171 -9.97 -8.61 5.69
N GLY A 172 -9.61 -9.23 4.58
CA GLY A 172 -10.06 -8.82 3.25
C GLY A 172 -11.57 -8.89 3.09
N LEU A 173 -12.20 -9.94 3.62
CA LEU A 173 -13.66 -10.08 3.62
C LEU A 173 -14.34 -8.98 4.46
N LEU A 174 -13.78 -8.67 5.63
CA LEU A 174 -14.31 -7.64 6.53
C LEU A 174 -14.14 -6.23 5.93
N LYS A 175 -12.97 -5.95 5.32
CA LYS A 175 -12.65 -4.65 4.73
C LYS A 175 -13.65 -4.21 3.66
N TYR A 176 -14.10 -5.15 2.81
CA TYR A 176 -14.94 -4.85 1.66
C TYR A 176 -16.42 -5.25 1.85
N LYS A 177 -16.84 -5.58 3.08
CA LYS A 177 -18.23 -5.94 3.39
C LYS A 177 -19.22 -4.82 3.05
N ASN A 178 -18.79 -3.56 3.19
CA ASN A 178 -19.62 -2.37 2.97
C ASN A 178 -19.45 -1.75 1.57
N LEU A 179 -18.67 -2.37 0.67
CA LEU A 179 -18.48 -1.94 -0.72
C LEU A 179 -19.44 -2.64 -1.70
N ARG A 180 -20.30 -3.54 -1.19
CA ARG A 180 -21.28 -4.29 -2.00
C ARG A 180 -22.68 -3.74 -1.83
#